data_b4ac24be7afd090be730a9861da99841
#
_entry.id   b4ac24be7afd090be730a9861da99841
#
_cell.length_a   1.000
_cell.length_b   1.000
_cell.length_c   1.000
_cell.angle_alpha   90.00
_cell.angle_beta   90.00
_cell.angle_gamma   90.00
#
_symmetry.space_group_name_H-M   'P 1'
#
loop_
_entity.id
_entity.type
_entity.pdbx_description
1 polymer ?
#
loop_
_entity_poly.entity_id
_entity_poly.type
_entity_poly.pdbx_seq_one_letter_code
_entity_poly.pdbx_strand_id
1 'polypeptide(L)'
;MSTYCVIGSGISGATIANLLNNKHSVDLYDKARGPGGRSSFKRLDQKIGFDHGVQYISPKSDEFKKFTTKLLAKKILKSWKGRHIFKNKKIKENKNHQKIIGRLGNNDISKFLLKKINCNFQKELKKIDYNKNKWKLTFSDGDNK
;
A
#
# COMPACT_ATOMS: atom_id res chain seq x y z
N MET A 1 23.91 11.76 -2.83
CA MET A 1 22.75 10.93 -2.40
C MET A 1 21.77 11.87 -1.72
N SER A 2 20.54 11.93 -2.18
CA SER A 2 19.53 12.85 -1.58
C SER A 2 18.69 12.10 -0.55
N THR A 3 18.13 12.84 0.40
CA THR A 3 17.15 12.31 1.36
C THR A 3 15.75 12.76 0.97
N TYR A 4 14.82 11.83 0.92
CA TYR A 4 13.41 12.09 0.60
C TYR A 4 12.52 11.72 1.78
N CYS A 5 11.48 12.52 1.98
CA CYS A 5 10.40 12.21 2.88
C CYS A 5 9.13 11.90 2.07
N VAL A 6 8.50 10.76 2.35
CA VAL A 6 7.25 10.35 1.72
C VAL A 6 6.15 10.37 2.78
N ILE A 7 5.06 11.09 2.51
CA ILE A 7 3.90 11.16 3.40
C ILE A 7 2.79 10.28 2.87
N GLY A 8 2.42 9.29 3.65
CA GLY A 8 1.38 8.31 3.34
C GLY A 8 1.92 6.98 2.83
N SER A 9 1.46 5.89 3.42
CA SER A 9 1.86 4.50 3.15
C SER A 9 0.82 3.71 2.31
N GLY A 10 -0.07 4.43 1.63
CA GLY A 10 -0.95 3.84 0.61
C GLY A 10 -0.14 3.34 -0.59
N ILE A 11 -0.80 2.72 -1.58
CA ILE A 11 -0.15 2.14 -2.77
C ILE A 11 0.78 3.15 -3.46
N SER A 12 0.31 4.39 -3.66
CA SER A 12 1.10 5.44 -4.35
C SER A 12 2.36 5.82 -3.56
N GLY A 13 2.23 6.10 -2.25
CA GLY A 13 3.37 6.44 -1.39
C GLY A 13 4.34 5.26 -1.27
N ALA A 14 3.84 4.04 -1.10
CA ALA A 14 4.67 2.85 -1.07
C ALA A 14 5.44 2.62 -2.38
N THR A 15 4.80 2.90 -3.53
CA THR A 15 5.44 2.76 -4.85
C THR A 15 6.55 3.78 -5.02
N ILE A 16 6.30 5.06 -4.75
CA ILE A 16 7.32 6.09 -4.93
C ILE A 16 8.48 5.92 -3.93
N ALA A 17 8.19 5.57 -2.69
CA ALA A 17 9.21 5.28 -1.69
C ALA A 17 10.11 4.13 -2.14
N ASN A 18 9.53 3.04 -2.65
CA ASN A 18 10.27 1.89 -3.16
C ASN A 18 11.18 2.26 -4.36
N LEU A 19 10.67 3.07 -5.29
CA LEU A 19 11.43 3.53 -6.46
C LEU A 19 12.61 4.43 -6.06
N LEU A 20 12.37 5.40 -5.18
CA LEU A 20 13.39 6.33 -4.70
C LEU A 20 14.48 5.64 -3.89
N ASN A 21 14.12 4.65 -3.10
CA ASN A 21 15.05 3.93 -2.22
C ASN A 21 16.14 3.14 -2.97
N ASN A 22 15.99 2.96 -4.28
CA ASN A 22 17.05 2.33 -5.10
C ASN A 22 18.31 3.19 -5.22
N LYS A 23 18.18 4.52 -5.09
CA LYS A 23 19.29 5.48 -5.31
C LYS A 23 19.42 6.52 -4.20
N HIS A 24 18.46 6.58 -3.29
CA HIS A 24 18.34 7.65 -2.30
C HIS A 24 17.98 7.10 -0.93
N SER A 25 18.14 7.89 0.11
CA SER A 25 17.59 7.60 1.43
C SER A 25 16.12 8.04 1.47
N VAL A 26 15.25 7.20 2.02
CA VAL A 26 13.82 7.49 2.08
C VAL A 26 13.28 7.20 3.47
N ASP A 27 12.68 8.22 4.10
CA ASP A 27 11.86 8.08 5.29
C ASP A 27 10.39 8.24 4.91
N LEU A 28 9.55 7.31 5.36
CA LEU A 28 8.11 7.36 5.14
C LEU A 28 7.38 7.59 6.45
N TYR A 29 6.41 8.51 6.43
CA TYR A 29 5.55 8.82 7.57
C TYR A 29 4.09 8.60 7.22
N ASP A 30 3.33 8.01 8.13
CA ASP A 30 1.87 7.82 7.97
C ASP A 30 1.17 7.99 9.31
N LYS A 31 0.01 8.65 9.30
CA LYS A 31 -0.84 8.78 10.48
C LYS A 31 -1.48 7.48 10.95
N ALA A 32 -1.61 6.50 10.07
CA ALA A 32 -2.18 5.19 10.38
C ALA A 32 -1.21 4.32 11.20
N ARG A 33 -1.73 3.24 11.77
CA ARG A 33 -0.94 2.23 12.51
C ARG A 33 -0.14 1.29 11.60
N GLY A 34 -0.35 1.37 10.28
CA GLY A 34 0.32 0.51 9.33
C GLY A 34 -0.03 0.82 7.89
N PRO A 35 0.66 0.19 6.91
CA PRO A 35 0.53 0.52 5.52
C PRO A 35 -0.78 0.04 4.90
N GLY A 36 -1.19 0.73 3.82
CA GLY A 36 -2.31 0.30 3.00
C GLY A 36 -3.19 1.44 2.51
N GLY A 37 -3.43 2.47 3.30
CA GLY A 37 -4.35 3.54 2.94
C GLY A 37 -5.73 2.97 2.56
N ARG A 38 -6.23 3.23 1.36
CA ARG A 38 -7.51 2.69 0.85
C ARG A 38 -7.50 1.17 0.60
N SER A 39 -6.36 0.51 0.63
CA SER A 39 -6.24 -0.94 0.60
C SER A 39 -5.92 -1.55 1.97
N SER A 40 -6.25 -0.83 3.05
CA SER A 40 -5.94 -1.27 4.40
C SER A 40 -6.78 -2.48 4.83
N PHE A 41 -6.18 -3.27 5.71
CA PHE A 41 -6.75 -4.48 6.28
C PHE A 41 -6.92 -4.30 7.79
N LYS A 42 -8.11 -4.55 8.31
CA LYS A 42 -8.43 -4.46 9.73
C LYS A 42 -8.42 -5.86 10.35
N ARG A 43 -7.63 -6.05 11.39
CA ARG A 43 -7.73 -7.23 12.25
C ARG A 43 -8.74 -6.97 13.36
N LEU A 44 -9.63 -7.94 13.57
CA LEU A 44 -10.51 -7.98 14.74
C LEU A 44 -9.82 -8.72 15.90
N ASP A 45 -9.15 -9.84 15.58
CA ASP A 45 -8.39 -10.64 16.53
C ASP A 45 -7.18 -11.30 15.83
N GLN A 46 -6.58 -12.33 16.46
CA GLN A 46 -5.43 -13.04 15.90
C GLN A 46 -5.77 -13.85 14.63
N LYS A 47 -7.02 -14.25 14.43
CA LYS A 47 -7.46 -15.16 13.37
C LYS A 47 -8.34 -14.46 12.33
N ILE A 48 -9.09 -13.45 12.73
CA ILE A 48 -10.11 -12.80 11.91
C ILE A 48 -9.67 -11.39 11.51
N GLY A 49 -9.83 -11.10 10.25
CA GLY A 49 -9.62 -9.77 9.70
C GLY A 49 -10.27 -9.63 8.34
N PHE A 50 -10.41 -8.39 7.88
CA PHE A 50 -11.05 -8.08 6.61
C PHE A 50 -10.48 -6.83 5.95
N ASP A 51 -10.57 -6.79 4.62
CA ASP A 51 -10.31 -5.61 3.82
C ASP A 51 -11.53 -4.70 3.90
N HIS A 52 -11.35 -3.47 4.40
CA HIS A 52 -12.46 -2.52 4.56
C HIS A 52 -12.46 -1.37 3.55
N GLY A 53 -11.56 -1.41 2.59
CA GLY A 53 -11.49 -0.46 1.48
C GLY A 53 -11.60 -1.18 0.14
N VAL A 54 -10.48 -1.41 -0.53
CA VAL A 54 -10.44 -2.14 -1.80
C VAL A 54 -10.78 -3.61 -1.58
N GLN A 55 -11.80 -4.11 -2.27
CA GLN A 55 -12.23 -5.49 -2.16
C GLN A 55 -11.33 -6.45 -2.96
N TYR A 56 -10.89 -6.03 -4.14
CA TYR A 56 -10.02 -6.80 -5.02
C TYR A 56 -9.23 -5.87 -5.95
N ILE A 57 -8.23 -6.42 -6.57
CA ILE A 57 -7.38 -5.75 -7.54
C ILE A 57 -7.68 -6.34 -8.92
N SER A 58 -7.90 -5.46 -9.91
CA SER A 58 -8.16 -5.86 -11.30
C SER A 58 -7.14 -5.15 -12.20
N PRO A 59 -6.00 -5.78 -12.52
CA PRO A 59 -4.96 -5.16 -13.32
C PRO A 59 -5.42 -5.01 -14.76
N LYS A 60 -5.38 -3.76 -15.29
CA LYS A 60 -5.78 -3.46 -16.66
C LYS A 60 -4.59 -3.14 -17.56
N SER A 61 -3.67 -2.25 -17.13
CA SER A 61 -2.49 -1.93 -17.93
C SER A 61 -1.48 -3.09 -17.93
N ASP A 62 -0.67 -3.16 -18.96
CA ASP A 62 0.30 -4.25 -19.12
C ASP A 62 1.42 -4.17 -18.09
N GLU A 63 1.84 -2.96 -17.70
CA GLU A 63 2.80 -2.73 -16.63
C GLU A 63 2.27 -3.26 -15.30
N PHE A 64 1.01 -2.96 -14.98
CA PHE A 64 0.40 -3.40 -13.75
C PHE A 64 0.12 -4.90 -13.74
N LYS A 65 -0.22 -5.51 -14.90
CA LYS A 65 -0.29 -6.97 -15.06
C LYS A 65 1.07 -7.62 -14.80
N LYS A 66 2.15 -7.12 -15.43
CA LYS A 66 3.52 -7.61 -15.19
C LYS A 66 3.91 -7.53 -13.71
N PHE A 67 3.62 -6.41 -13.06
CA PHE A 67 3.88 -6.22 -11.64
C PHE A 67 3.10 -7.23 -10.78
N THR A 68 1.79 -7.34 -10.98
CA THR A 68 0.94 -8.24 -10.19
C THR A 68 1.28 -9.72 -10.44
N THR A 69 1.67 -10.10 -11.66
CA THR A 69 2.16 -11.46 -11.98
C THR A 69 3.40 -11.81 -11.15
N LYS A 70 4.35 -10.87 -11.00
CA LYS A 70 5.52 -11.07 -10.13
C LYS A 70 5.11 -11.27 -8.67
N LEU A 71 4.10 -10.55 -8.19
CA LEU A 71 3.60 -10.68 -6.83
C LEU A 71 2.81 -11.99 -6.60
N LEU A 72 2.09 -12.48 -7.62
CA LEU A 72 1.46 -13.80 -7.60
C LEU A 72 2.51 -14.90 -7.49
N ALA A 73 3.56 -14.86 -8.31
CA ALA A 73 4.67 -15.82 -8.25
C ALA A 73 5.37 -15.82 -6.88
N LYS A 74 5.52 -14.64 -6.26
CA LYS A 74 6.07 -14.49 -4.90
C LYS A 74 5.08 -14.84 -3.78
N LYS A 75 3.86 -15.26 -4.10
CA LYS A 75 2.79 -15.58 -3.15
C LYS A 75 2.41 -14.41 -2.22
N ILE A 76 2.66 -13.17 -2.63
CA ILE A 76 2.18 -11.95 -1.96
C ILE A 76 0.71 -11.73 -2.28
N LEU A 77 0.32 -12.03 -3.51
CA LEU A 77 -1.05 -12.01 -3.99
C LEU A 77 -1.55 -13.43 -4.27
N LYS A 78 -2.86 -13.57 -4.36
CA LYS A 78 -3.53 -14.79 -4.81
C LYS A 78 -4.74 -14.45 -5.69
N SER A 79 -5.14 -15.39 -6.56
CA SER A 79 -6.39 -15.25 -7.30
C SER A 79 -7.57 -15.26 -6.33
N TRP A 80 -8.51 -14.36 -6.54
CA TRP A 80 -9.76 -14.40 -5.79
C TRP A 80 -10.65 -15.51 -6.35
N LYS A 81 -10.67 -16.64 -5.68
CA LYS A 81 -11.55 -17.77 -5.99
C LYS A 81 -12.96 -17.45 -5.50
N GLY A 82 -13.90 -17.27 -6.40
CA GLY A 82 -15.28 -16.98 -6.03
C GLY A 82 -16.17 -16.71 -7.24
N ARG A 83 -17.46 -16.78 -7.02
CA ARG A 83 -18.46 -16.40 -8.00
C ARG A 83 -18.85 -14.94 -7.78
N HIS A 84 -18.98 -14.19 -8.87
CA HIS A 84 -19.44 -12.82 -8.82
C HIS A 84 -20.89 -12.76 -9.29
N ILE A 85 -21.76 -12.29 -8.42
CA ILE A 85 -23.19 -12.12 -8.72
C ILE A 85 -23.40 -10.64 -9.07
N PHE A 86 -23.92 -10.38 -10.25
CA PHE A 86 -24.30 -9.04 -10.68
C PHE A 86 -25.78 -8.76 -10.39
N LYS A 87 -26.17 -7.48 -10.40
CA LYS A 87 -27.52 -7.02 -10.11
C LYS A 87 -28.60 -7.75 -10.94
N ASN A 88 -28.27 -8.19 -12.13
CA ASN A 88 -29.14 -8.97 -13.02
C ASN A 88 -29.06 -10.50 -12.78
N LYS A 89 -28.59 -10.94 -11.64
CA LYS A 89 -28.38 -12.35 -11.27
C LYS A 89 -27.43 -13.15 -12.19
N LYS A 90 -26.71 -12.49 -13.10
CA LYS A 90 -25.66 -13.16 -13.88
C LYS A 90 -24.49 -13.53 -12.99
N ILE A 91 -24.10 -14.80 -13.03
CA ILE A 91 -22.94 -15.31 -12.29
C ILE A 91 -21.77 -15.37 -13.25
N LYS A 92 -20.62 -14.78 -12.89
CA LYS A 92 -19.36 -14.92 -13.62
C LYS A 92 -18.30 -15.47 -12.69
N GLU A 93 -17.57 -16.45 -13.19
CA GLU A 93 -16.37 -16.95 -12.52
C GLU A 93 -15.17 -16.03 -12.79
N ASN A 94 -14.27 -15.96 -11.83
CA ASN A 94 -13.03 -15.22 -12.00
C ASN A 94 -12.03 -16.06 -12.79
N LYS A 95 -12.07 -15.93 -14.13
CA LYS A 95 -11.13 -16.59 -15.03
C LYS A 95 -9.88 -15.71 -15.25
N ASN A 96 -8.74 -16.34 -15.55
CA ASN A 96 -7.49 -15.68 -15.95
C ASN A 96 -6.98 -14.63 -14.96
N HIS A 97 -7.15 -14.83 -13.67
CA HIS A 97 -6.70 -13.90 -12.62
C HIS A 97 -7.17 -12.45 -12.82
N GLN A 98 -8.33 -12.24 -13.41
CA GLN A 98 -8.89 -10.90 -13.61
C GLN A 98 -9.14 -10.15 -12.29
N LYS A 99 -9.39 -10.91 -11.22
CA LYS A 99 -9.51 -10.37 -9.86
C LYS A 99 -8.57 -11.11 -8.94
N ILE A 100 -7.75 -10.35 -8.28
CA ILE A 100 -6.73 -10.83 -7.35
C ILE A 100 -6.85 -10.09 -6.03
N ILE A 101 -6.39 -10.71 -4.98
CA ILE A 101 -6.40 -10.16 -3.61
C ILE A 101 -5.04 -10.39 -2.95
N GLY A 102 -4.76 -9.63 -1.91
CA GLY A 102 -3.63 -9.89 -1.03
C GLY A 102 -3.74 -11.28 -0.40
N ARG A 103 -2.63 -11.90 -0.08
CA ARG A 103 -2.62 -13.24 0.55
C ARG A 103 -3.28 -13.22 1.93
N LEU A 104 -2.94 -12.22 2.74
CA LEU A 104 -3.50 -12.00 4.08
C LEU A 104 -4.49 -10.83 4.07
N GLY A 105 -4.23 -9.80 3.26
CA GLY A 105 -5.06 -8.63 3.08
C GLY A 105 -4.54 -7.77 1.93
N ASN A 106 -5.37 -6.90 1.36
CA ASN A 106 -5.01 -6.12 0.18
C ASN A 106 -3.88 -5.10 0.43
N ASN A 107 -3.55 -4.83 1.68
CA ASN A 107 -2.38 -4.04 2.06
C ASN A 107 -1.04 -4.79 1.91
N ASP A 108 -1.05 -6.06 1.54
CA ASP A 108 0.18 -6.84 1.34
C ASP A 108 1.07 -6.27 0.22
N ILE A 109 0.48 -5.60 -0.78
CA ILE A 109 1.27 -4.87 -1.79
C ILE A 109 2.08 -3.75 -1.15
N SER A 110 1.43 -2.88 -0.36
CA SER A 110 2.13 -1.78 0.33
C SER A 110 3.20 -2.30 1.28
N LYS A 111 2.91 -3.35 2.06
CA LYS A 111 3.90 -4.01 2.94
C LYS A 111 5.10 -4.54 2.15
N PHE A 112 4.86 -5.18 1.01
CA PHE A 112 5.93 -5.70 0.17
C PHE A 112 6.82 -4.59 -0.37
N LEU A 113 6.23 -3.50 -0.88
CA LEU A 113 6.96 -2.36 -1.41
C LEU A 113 7.79 -1.64 -0.34
N LEU A 114 7.28 -1.59 0.89
CA LEU A 114 7.89 -0.88 2.01
C LEU A 114 8.87 -1.73 2.84
N LYS A 115 9.10 -2.99 2.48
CA LYS A 115 9.91 -3.91 3.28
C LYS A 115 11.33 -3.40 3.64
N LYS A 116 11.90 -2.55 2.79
CA LYS A 116 13.26 -1.98 2.97
C LYS A 116 13.23 -0.47 3.25
N ILE A 117 12.10 0.10 3.57
CA ILE A 117 11.93 1.53 3.80
C ILE A 117 11.80 1.78 5.30
N ASN A 118 12.43 2.84 5.77
CA ASN A 118 12.23 3.32 7.14
C ASN A 118 10.82 3.92 7.26
N CYS A 119 9.92 3.21 7.93
CA CYS A 119 8.51 3.59 8.05
C CYS A 119 8.18 4.03 9.47
N ASN A 120 7.68 5.23 9.60
CA ASN A 120 7.25 5.86 10.85
C ASN A 120 5.72 5.97 10.84
N PHE A 121 5.05 5.07 11.55
CA PHE A 121 3.59 5.06 11.67
C PHE A 121 3.12 5.88 12.88
N GLN A 122 1.81 6.19 12.91
CA GLN A 122 1.18 7.03 13.92
C GLN A 122 1.79 8.45 13.97
N LYS A 123 2.29 8.93 12.83
CA LYS A 123 2.89 10.24 12.61
C LYS A 123 2.03 11.05 11.65
N GLU A 124 1.15 11.85 12.20
CA GLU A 124 0.30 12.75 11.42
C GLU A 124 1.02 14.06 11.15
N LEU A 125 1.32 14.31 9.89
CA LEU A 125 1.93 15.56 9.46
C LEU A 125 0.93 16.71 9.62
N LYS A 126 1.32 17.78 10.33
CA LYS A 126 0.53 18.98 10.55
C LYS A 126 1.00 20.16 9.74
N LYS A 127 2.31 20.32 9.60
CA LYS A 127 2.88 21.48 8.92
C LYS A 127 4.14 21.11 8.17
N ILE A 128 4.35 21.77 7.03
CA ILE A 128 5.58 21.71 6.25
C ILE A 128 6.06 23.14 6.06
N ASP A 129 7.29 23.39 6.42
CA ASP A 129 7.98 24.67 6.20
C ASP A 129 9.24 24.42 5.35
N TYR A 130 9.57 25.38 4.48
CA TYR A 130 10.82 25.35 3.71
C TYR A 130 11.67 26.55 4.09
N ASN A 131 12.85 26.30 4.63
CA ASN A 131 13.76 27.35 5.04
C ASN A 131 15.21 26.90 4.84
N LYS A 132 16.08 27.83 4.38
CA LYS A 132 17.52 27.58 4.18
C LYS A 132 17.81 26.27 3.41
N ASN A 133 17.09 26.04 2.31
CA ASN A 133 17.19 24.84 1.47
C ASN A 133 16.89 23.51 2.17
N LYS A 134 16.12 23.56 3.26
CA LYS A 134 15.67 22.37 3.99
C LYS A 134 14.16 22.39 4.21
N TRP A 135 13.56 21.25 4.13
CA TRP A 135 12.17 21.02 4.52
C TRP A 135 12.13 20.70 6.02
N LYS A 136 11.24 21.39 6.74
CA LYS A 136 10.91 21.07 8.12
C LYS A 136 9.52 20.51 8.19
N LEU A 137 9.39 19.33 8.78
CA LEU A 137 8.13 18.63 8.98
C LEU A 137 7.75 18.69 10.44
N THR A 138 6.54 19.12 10.76
CA THR A 138 6.01 19.17 12.12
C THR A 138 4.85 18.19 12.23
N PHE A 139 4.93 17.26 13.17
CA PHE A 139 3.92 16.23 13.40
C PHE A 139 3.02 16.57 14.58
N SER A 140 1.85 15.90 14.68
CA SER A 140 0.84 16.15 15.70
C SER A 140 1.30 15.84 17.14
N ASP A 141 2.30 15.00 17.30
CA ASP A 141 2.92 14.65 18.59
C ASP A 141 4.05 15.60 19.02
N GLY A 142 4.27 16.67 18.26
CA GLY A 142 5.31 17.67 18.55
C GLY A 142 6.68 17.34 17.93
N ASP A 143 6.87 16.14 17.35
CA ASP A 143 8.11 15.79 16.64
C ASP A 143 8.36 16.72 15.44
N ASN A 144 9.63 17.00 15.21
CA ASN A 144 10.12 17.78 14.07
C ASN A 144 11.20 16.98 13.33
N LYS A 145 11.19 17.03 12.02
CA LYS A 145 12.19 16.43 11.13
C LYS A 145 12.60 17.40 10.01
#